data_8b4c67d5b46ace3b9bb10d446e0ff22a
#
_entry.id   8b4c67d5b46ace3b9bb10d446e0ff22a
#
_cell.length_a   1.000
_cell.length_b   1.000
_cell.length_c   1.000
_cell.angle_alpha   90.00
_cell.angle_beta   90.00
_cell.angle_gamma   90.00
#
_symmetry.space_group_name_H-M   'P 1'
#
loop_
_entity.id
_entity.type
_entity.pdbx_description
1 polymer ?
#
loop_
_entity_poly.entity_id
_entity_poly.type
_entity_poly.pdbx_seq_one_letter_code
_entity_poly.pdbx_strand_id
1 'polypeptide(L)'
;MGRSRCLAVVLALGLLSVSALGVWCLRGAFSASPPRPAAWGGDHVGKPVPEFMSGDECLFCHRADVGPSWGDNRHNRTVRDVDPRSPALAALKQAPGLKGLAGQVKVVLGNERRQRFLKPAAAYGKLDLLSAGWEPAAGGRGGKLVAADRPHWDAKTFGDRCAGCHATAVDVREHAFAARSLDCYVCHGDTSPEHSKNTALVHLSRKRKDPARVVTSVCAQCHVRTGKARSTGLPYPNNFIAGDNLFRDFRVDFSDGALRSLNPADRHVLENVRDVVERGKDDVTCLSCHDVHKQSAAKHRRLARGDICLSCHNATGSFKVRKRYQVHSATCGY
;
A
#
# COMPACT_ATOMS: atom_id res chain seq x y z
N MET A 1 -34.74 -69.03 24.22
CA MET A 1 -33.97 -68.42 23.11
C MET A 1 -34.23 -66.93 22.94
N GLY A 2 -34.59 -66.16 23.97
CA GLY A 2 -34.99 -64.76 23.83
C GLY A 2 -34.08 -63.72 24.52
N ARG A 3 -33.18 -64.09 25.43
CA ARG A 3 -32.36 -63.13 26.18
C ARG A 3 -31.05 -62.70 25.52
N SER A 4 -30.47 -63.50 24.67
CA SER A 4 -29.17 -63.16 24.00
C SER A 4 -29.32 -62.15 22.85
N ARG A 5 -30.51 -61.99 22.25
CA ARG A 5 -30.69 -61.04 21.14
C ARG A 5 -30.88 -59.61 21.60
N CYS A 6 -31.47 -59.37 22.80
CA CYS A 6 -31.62 -58.03 23.34
C CYS A 6 -30.27 -57.44 23.81
N LEU A 7 -29.35 -58.26 24.29
CA LEU A 7 -28.06 -57.75 24.79
C LEU A 7 -27.15 -57.29 23.61
N ALA A 8 -27.22 -58.00 22.47
CA ALA A 8 -26.46 -57.60 21.26
C ALA A 8 -26.94 -56.28 20.62
N VAL A 9 -28.26 -56.01 20.66
CA VAL A 9 -28.83 -54.78 20.14
C VAL A 9 -28.48 -53.55 21.02
N VAL A 10 -28.48 -53.73 22.33
CA VAL A 10 -28.10 -52.63 23.25
C VAL A 10 -26.64 -52.31 23.17
N LEU A 11 -25.76 -53.28 23.00
CA LEU A 11 -24.32 -53.05 22.79
C LEU A 11 -24.00 -52.40 21.43
N ALA A 12 -24.72 -52.75 20.36
CA ALA A 12 -24.54 -52.16 19.04
C ALA A 12 -25.00 -50.68 19.00
N LEU A 13 -26.10 -50.35 19.67
CA LEU A 13 -26.59 -48.95 19.79
C LEU A 13 -25.69 -48.11 20.69
N GLY A 14 -25.12 -48.68 21.74
CA GLY A 14 -24.14 -47.99 22.58
C GLY A 14 -22.84 -47.64 21.86
N LEU A 15 -22.33 -48.52 21.03
CA LEU A 15 -21.13 -48.33 20.24
C LEU A 15 -21.34 -47.28 19.13
N LEU A 16 -22.51 -47.23 18.52
CA LEU A 16 -22.86 -46.25 17.50
C LEU A 16 -23.01 -44.81 18.09
N SER A 17 -23.54 -44.69 19.30
CA SER A 17 -23.68 -43.39 19.96
C SER A 17 -22.35 -42.83 20.45
N VAL A 18 -21.41 -43.65 20.90
CA VAL A 18 -20.07 -43.21 21.31
C VAL A 18 -19.26 -42.80 20.10
N SER A 19 -19.40 -43.49 18.96
CA SER A 19 -18.73 -43.14 17.69
C SER A 19 -19.26 -41.83 17.11
N ALA A 20 -20.56 -41.56 17.20
CA ALA A 20 -21.18 -40.31 16.73
C ALA A 20 -20.78 -39.08 17.59
N LEU A 21 -20.71 -39.23 18.90
CA LEU A 21 -20.21 -38.21 19.83
C LEU A 21 -18.72 -37.94 19.62
N GLY A 22 -17.91 -38.96 19.40
CA GLY A 22 -16.47 -38.82 19.14
C GLY A 22 -16.19 -38.06 17.84
N VAL A 23 -16.94 -38.35 16.76
CA VAL A 23 -16.82 -37.62 15.49
C VAL A 23 -17.29 -36.18 15.58
N TRP A 24 -18.30 -35.90 16.43
CA TRP A 24 -18.79 -34.52 16.64
C TRP A 24 -17.81 -33.69 17.47
N CYS A 25 -17.20 -34.27 18.51
CA CYS A 25 -16.14 -33.61 19.27
C CYS A 25 -14.87 -33.34 18.45
N LEU A 26 -14.51 -34.24 17.53
CA LEU A 26 -13.36 -34.03 16.64
C LEU A 26 -13.62 -32.99 15.55
N ARG A 27 -14.86 -32.77 15.10
CA ARG A 27 -15.22 -31.70 14.17
C ARG A 27 -15.26 -30.32 14.81
N GLY A 28 -15.52 -30.23 16.12
CA GLY A 28 -15.49 -28.96 16.85
C GLY A 28 -14.09 -28.43 17.16
N ALA A 29 -13.06 -29.27 17.10
CA ALA A 29 -11.70 -28.91 17.50
C ALA A 29 -10.86 -28.27 16.38
N PHE A 30 -11.33 -28.24 15.12
CA PHE A 30 -10.54 -27.78 13.98
C PHE A 30 -11.01 -26.47 13.35
N SER A 31 -11.86 -25.71 14.00
CA SER A 31 -12.30 -24.38 13.54
C SER A 31 -11.70 -23.23 14.32
N ALA A 32 -10.54 -23.39 14.90
CA ALA A 32 -9.76 -22.24 15.33
C ALA A 32 -9.26 -21.55 14.06
N SER A 33 -9.84 -20.41 13.72
CA SER A 33 -9.27 -19.54 12.71
C SER A 33 -7.80 -19.33 13.02
N PRO A 34 -6.89 -19.41 12.01
CA PRO A 34 -5.48 -19.17 12.28
C PRO A 34 -5.33 -17.82 13.03
N PRO A 35 -4.42 -17.74 13.99
CA PRO A 35 -4.21 -16.50 14.74
C PRO A 35 -3.94 -15.38 13.75
N ARG A 36 -4.65 -14.25 13.92
CA ARG A 36 -4.41 -13.07 13.08
C ARG A 36 -2.99 -12.60 13.31
N PRO A 37 -2.25 -12.24 12.25
CA PRO A 37 -0.93 -11.66 12.39
C PRO A 37 -0.97 -10.49 13.37
N ALA A 38 0.03 -10.39 14.21
CA ALA A 38 0.20 -9.22 15.04
C ALA A 38 0.35 -7.97 14.14
N ALA A 39 0.03 -6.80 14.65
CA ALA A 39 0.31 -5.56 13.97
C ALA A 39 1.84 -5.32 13.90
N TRP A 40 2.30 -4.21 14.32
CA TRP A 40 3.73 -3.88 14.36
C TRP A 40 4.54 -4.93 15.14
N GLY A 41 5.73 -5.26 14.62
CA GLY A 41 6.65 -6.22 15.26
C GLY A 41 6.19 -7.68 15.25
N GLY A 42 5.02 -7.97 14.62
CA GLY A 42 4.54 -9.32 14.45
C GLY A 42 4.84 -9.89 13.05
N ASP A 43 4.05 -10.89 12.66
CA ASP A 43 4.21 -11.57 11.39
C ASP A 43 3.34 -10.96 10.29
N HIS A 44 3.85 -10.92 9.06
CA HIS A 44 3.05 -10.76 7.86
C HIS A 44 2.74 -12.13 7.29
N VAL A 45 1.51 -12.62 7.51
CA VAL A 45 1.03 -13.92 7.00
C VAL A 45 2.00 -15.06 7.36
N GLY A 46 2.47 -15.09 8.61
CA GLY A 46 3.38 -16.11 9.15
C GLY A 46 4.86 -15.88 8.86
N LYS A 47 5.23 -14.73 8.33
CA LYS A 47 6.63 -14.33 8.15
C LYS A 47 6.98 -13.23 9.14
N PRO A 48 8.13 -13.33 9.83
CA PRO A 48 8.57 -12.28 10.74
C PRO A 48 8.77 -10.96 10.00
N VAL A 49 8.38 -9.87 10.64
CA VAL A 49 8.62 -8.52 10.13
C VAL A 49 10.05 -8.13 10.51
N PRO A 50 10.91 -7.77 9.54
CA PRO A 50 12.27 -7.35 9.81
C PRO A 50 12.29 -6.05 10.64
N GLU A 51 13.38 -5.83 11.33
CA GLU A 51 13.64 -4.56 11.99
C GLU A 51 13.66 -3.41 10.99
N PHE A 52 13.09 -2.27 11.41
CA PHE A 52 13.06 -1.08 10.56
C PHE A 52 14.47 -0.48 10.47
N MET A 53 14.93 -0.29 9.24
CA MET A 53 16.14 0.44 8.90
C MET A 53 15.77 1.79 8.30
N SER A 54 16.31 2.87 8.86
CA SER A 54 16.06 4.23 8.38
C SER A 54 16.69 4.49 7.01
N GLY A 55 16.01 5.24 6.17
CA GLY A 55 16.56 5.71 4.91
C GLY A 55 17.79 6.60 5.04
N ASP A 56 17.96 7.25 6.18
CA ASP A 56 19.17 8.02 6.46
C ASP A 56 20.41 7.12 6.53
N GLU A 57 20.27 5.90 7.06
CA GLU A 57 21.32 4.89 7.04
C GLU A 57 21.68 4.47 5.61
N CYS A 58 20.67 4.28 4.77
CA CYS A 58 20.87 3.97 3.35
C CYS A 58 21.57 5.13 2.62
N LEU A 59 21.13 6.35 2.88
CA LEU A 59 21.68 7.57 2.27
C LEU A 59 23.12 7.88 2.71
N PHE A 60 23.61 7.28 3.78
CA PHE A 60 25.03 7.38 4.13
C PHE A 60 25.93 6.93 2.96
N CYS A 61 25.60 5.81 2.32
CA CYS A 61 26.32 5.31 1.15
C CYS A 61 25.70 5.78 -0.19
N HIS A 62 24.37 5.88 -0.27
CA HIS A 62 23.65 6.23 -1.50
C HIS A 62 23.38 7.73 -1.69
N ARG A 63 24.15 8.56 -1.00
CA ARG A 63 23.99 10.01 -1.01
C ARG A 63 24.22 10.63 -2.37
N ALA A 64 25.15 10.11 -3.16
CA ALA A 64 25.54 10.70 -4.44
C ALA A 64 24.67 10.21 -5.61
N ASP A 65 24.20 8.98 -5.56
CA ASP A 65 23.49 8.32 -6.68
C ASP A 65 21.96 8.45 -6.60
N VAL A 66 21.39 8.18 -5.44
CA VAL A 66 19.92 8.21 -5.20
C VAL A 66 19.48 9.47 -4.47
N GLY A 67 20.29 9.94 -3.51
CA GLY A 67 19.92 11.04 -2.61
C GLY A 67 19.39 12.30 -3.32
N PRO A 68 20.05 12.83 -4.35
CA PRO A 68 19.62 14.07 -5.01
C PRO A 68 18.24 13.98 -5.66
N SER A 69 17.89 12.82 -6.23
CA SER A 69 16.57 12.62 -6.83
C SER A 69 15.51 12.20 -5.83
N TRP A 70 15.90 11.53 -4.75
CA TRP A 70 15.00 11.05 -3.72
C TRP A 70 14.50 12.18 -2.80
N GLY A 71 15.35 13.15 -2.47
CA GLY A 71 14.98 14.28 -1.63
C GLY A 71 13.76 15.05 -2.15
N ASP A 72 13.63 15.16 -3.48
CA ASP A 72 12.49 15.80 -4.13
C ASP A 72 11.41 14.81 -4.63
N ASN A 73 11.57 13.52 -4.36
CA ASN A 73 10.65 12.49 -4.81
C ASN A 73 9.31 12.60 -4.08
N ARG A 74 8.21 12.39 -4.80
CA ARG A 74 6.86 12.43 -4.22
C ARG A 74 6.62 11.35 -3.18
N HIS A 75 7.25 10.19 -3.30
CA HIS A 75 7.17 9.13 -2.29
C HIS A 75 7.82 9.59 -0.98
N ASN A 76 8.99 10.20 -1.05
CA ASN A 76 9.67 10.77 0.12
C ASN A 76 8.96 12.01 0.69
N ARG A 77 8.00 12.59 -0.02
CA ARG A 77 7.30 13.84 0.36
C ARG A 77 5.79 13.67 0.46
N THR A 78 5.32 12.46 0.74
CA THR A 78 3.88 12.20 0.93
C THR A 78 3.33 12.93 2.15
N VAL A 79 4.13 13.01 3.22
CA VAL A 79 3.91 13.82 4.42
C VAL A 79 5.12 14.75 4.58
N ARG A 80 4.92 16.05 4.51
CA ARG A 80 6.00 17.04 4.53
C ARG A 80 5.67 18.19 5.46
N ASP A 81 6.68 18.94 5.84
CA ASP A 81 6.49 20.16 6.61
C ASP A 81 5.63 21.15 5.84
N VAL A 82 4.80 21.90 6.54
CA VAL A 82 3.95 22.91 5.92
C VAL A 82 4.79 24.10 5.44
N ASP A 83 4.58 24.53 4.20
CA ASP A 83 5.13 25.80 3.74
C ASP A 83 4.31 26.96 4.37
N PRO A 84 4.93 27.82 5.17
CA PRO A 84 4.23 28.97 5.79
C PRO A 84 3.57 29.89 4.78
N ARG A 85 4.06 29.90 3.53
CA ARG A 85 3.56 30.76 2.42
C ARG A 85 2.51 30.04 1.56
N SER A 86 2.15 28.80 1.89
CA SER A 86 1.20 28.05 1.06
C SER A 86 -0.19 28.71 1.06
N PRO A 87 -0.85 28.81 -0.11
CA PRO A 87 -2.21 29.30 -0.20
C PRO A 87 -3.20 28.54 0.67
N ALA A 88 -2.97 27.22 0.83
CA ALA A 88 -3.80 26.37 1.66
C ALA A 88 -3.75 26.76 3.15
N LEU A 89 -2.56 27.05 3.67
CA LEU A 89 -2.41 27.51 5.05
C LEU A 89 -2.96 28.94 5.24
N ALA A 90 -2.77 29.81 4.25
CA ALA A 90 -3.33 31.16 4.27
C ALA A 90 -4.86 31.12 4.33
N ALA A 91 -5.50 30.31 3.49
CA ALA A 91 -6.95 30.11 3.51
C ALA A 91 -7.44 29.55 4.86
N LEU A 92 -6.71 28.60 5.44
CA LEU A 92 -7.05 28.03 6.75
C LEU A 92 -7.00 29.08 7.86
N LYS A 93 -5.99 29.97 7.84
CA LYS A 93 -5.85 31.07 8.81
C LYS A 93 -6.94 32.12 8.71
N GLN A 94 -7.48 32.32 7.50
CA GLN A 94 -8.53 33.33 7.24
C GLN A 94 -9.94 32.78 7.49
N ALA A 95 -10.13 31.46 7.49
CA ALA A 95 -11.44 30.85 7.64
C ALA A 95 -12.00 31.03 9.06
N PRO A 96 -13.26 31.45 9.22
CA PRO A 96 -13.93 31.57 10.50
C PRO A 96 -13.86 30.24 11.28
N GLY A 97 -13.55 30.32 12.57
CA GLY A 97 -13.45 29.15 13.44
C GLY A 97 -12.20 28.26 13.27
N LEU A 98 -11.37 28.50 12.26
CA LEU A 98 -10.18 27.68 11.97
C LEU A 98 -8.85 28.34 12.38
N LYS A 99 -8.85 29.65 12.66
CA LYS A 99 -7.62 30.42 12.96
C LYS A 99 -6.78 29.79 14.10
N GLY A 100 -7.41 29.38 15.18
CA GLY A 100 -6.74 28.73 16.32
C GLY A 100 -6.16 27.35 15.99
N LEU A 101 -6.83 26.59 15.12
CA LEU A 101 -6.37 25.29 14.64
C LEU A 101 -5.23 25.44 13.61
N ALA A 102 -5.30 26.49 12.76
CA ALA A 102 -4.27 26.78 11.75
C ALA A 102 -2.88 27.02 12.34
N GLY A 103 -2.80 27.62 13.53
CA GLY A 103 -1.54 27.84 14.25
C GLY A 103 -0.85 26.57 14.71
N GLN A 104 -1.59 25.46 14.84
CA GLN A 104 -1.08 24.17 15.26
C GLN A 104 -0.61 23.29 14.10
N VAL A 105 -0.92 23.63 12.85
CA VAL A 105 -0.51 22.87 11.66
C VAL A 105 1.02 22.90 11.54
N LYS A 106 1.64 21.74 11.48
CA LYS A 106 3.09 21.57 11.30
C LYS A 106 3.42 20.82 10.01
N VAL A 107 2.56 19.90 9.60
CA VAL A 107 2.78 19.05 8.42
C VAL A 107 1.54 18.99 7.54
N VAL A 108 1.75 18.65 6.28
CA VAL A 108 0.69 18.44 5.30
C VAL A 108 0.86 17.11 4.60
N LEU A 109 -0.27 16.47 4.32
CA LEU A 109 -0.39 15.25 3.54
C LEU A 109 -0.99 15.58 2.17
N GLY A 110 -0.42 15.01 1.11
CA GLY A 110 -0.91 15.19 -0.26
C GLY A 110 -0.46 16.51 -0.90
N ASN A 111 -0.76 16.69 -2.18
CA ASN A 111 -0.30 17.83 -2.95
C ASN A 111 -1.32 18.30 -3.99
N GLU A 112 -1.42 17.64 -5.16
CA GLU A 112 -2.10 18.16 -6.35
C GLU A 112 -3.62 18.03 -6.30
N ARG A 113 -4.15 16.96 -5.71
CA ARG A 113 -5.59 16.70 -5.71
C ARG A 113 -6.27 17.17 -4.43
N ARG A 114 -5.58 16.95 -3.31
CA ARG A 114 -6.07 17.32 -1.98
C ARG A 114 -4.89 17.44 -1.04
N GLN A 115 -4.93 18.47 -0.19
CA GLN A 115 -4.00 18.60 0.94
C GLN A 115 -4.78 18.45 2.24
N ARG A 116 -4.21 17.70 3.16
CA ARG A 116 -4.74 17.53 4.52
C ARG A 116 -3.74 18.13 5.50
N PHE A 117 -4.25 18.73 6.55
CA PHE A 117 -3.44 19.38 7.57
C PHE A 117 -3.25 18.45 8.75
N LEU A 118 -2.02 18.38 9.27
CA LEU A 118 -1.67 17.55 10.39
C LEU A 118 -0.81 18.30 11.38
N LYS A 119 -0.78 17.77 12.60
CA LYS A 119 0.17 18.13 13.65
C LYS A 119 0.74 16.87 14.29
N PRO A 120 1.97 16.92 14.85
CA PRO A 120 2.47 15.85 15.72
C PRO A 120 1.53 15.69 16.92
N ALA A 121 1.22 14.45 17.27
CA ALA A 121 0.57 14.12 18.53
C ALA A 121 1.58 14.19 19.68
N ALA A 122 1.12 14.04 20.93
CA ALA A 122 2.00 14.03 22.09
C ALA A 122 2.98 12.83 22.09
N ALA A 123 2.53 11.68 21.58
CA ALA A 123 3.36 10.49 21.45
C ALA A 123 4.14 10.48 20.15
N TYR A 124 5.38 10.00 20.20
CA TYR A 124 6.22 9.82 19.01
C TYR A 124 5.56 8.91 17.96
N GLY A 125 5.82 9.20 16.69
CA GLY A 125 5.33 8.39 15.59
C GLY A 125 3.82 8.49 15.36
N LYS A 126 3.12 9.50 15.90
CA LYS A 126 1.70 9.72 15.72
C LYS A 126 1.42 11.12 15.17
N LEU A 127 0.36 11.23 14.35
CA LEU A 127 -0.09 12.50 13.80
C LEU A 127 -1.61 12.63 13.99
N ASP A 128 -2.04 13.80 14.47
CA ASP A 128 -3.45 14.18 14.46
C ASP A 128 -3.81 14.79 13.10
N LEU A 129 -4.94 14.38 12.54
CA LEU A 129 -5.46 14.87 11.27
C LEU A 129 -6.54 15.91 11.52
N LEU A 130 -6.41 17.10 10.91
CA LEU A 130 -7.47 18.10 10.95
C LEU A 130 -8.65 17.66 10.07
N SER A 131 -9.87 17.78 10.60
CA SER A 131 -11.12 17.50 9.85
C SER A 131 -11.43 18.58 8.80
N ALA A 132 -10.42 19.35 8.38
CA ALA A 132 -10.42 20.26 7.26
C ALA A 132 -9.33 19.89 6.26
N GLY A 133 -9.48 20.30 5.02
CA GLY A 133 -8.51 20.06 3.95
C GLY A 133 -8.61 21.12 2.86
N TRP A 134 -7.65 21.13 1.97
CA TRP A 134 -7.58 22.02 0.83
C TRP A 134 -7.68 21.23 -0.46
N GLU A 135 -8.54 21.65 -1.36
CA GLU A 135 -8.66 21.13 -2.72
C GLU A 135 -8.12 22.19 -3.70
N PRO A 136 -6.91 21.96 -4.25
CA PRO A 136 -6.34 22.88 -5.24
C PRO A 136 -7.24 22.97 -6.47
N ALA A 137 -7.35 24.17 -7.04
CA ALA A 137 -8.00 24.36 -8.33
C ALA A 137 -7.19 23.72 -9.45
N ALA A 138 -7.86 23.33 -10.54
CA ALA A 138 -7.18 22.90 -11.75
C ALA A 138 -6.20 23.97 -12.23
N GLY A 139 -4.96 23.56 -12.56
CA GLY A 139 -3.89 24.48 -12.94
C GLY A 139 -3.12 25.11 -11.77
N GLY A 140 -3.41 24.73 -10.51
CA GLY A 140 -2.59 25.06 -9.33
C GLY A 140 -2.71 26.50 -8.81
N ARG A 141 -3.55 27.33 -9.41
CA ARG A 141 -3.79 28.68 -8.92
C ARG A 141 -5.06 28.71 -8.08
N GLY A 142 -4.89 28.91 -6.75
CA GLY A 142 -5.99 28.94 -5.80
C GLY A 142 -6.52 27.55 -5.44
N GLY A 143 -7.72 27.49 -4.89
CA GLY A 143 -8.39 26.29 -4.45
C GLY A 143 -9.50 26.60 -3.45
N LYS A 144 -10.10 25.58 -2.87
CA LYS A 144 -11.13 25.72 -1.85
C LYS A 144 -10.78 24.96 -0.57
N LEU A 145 -11.14 25.54 0.54
CA LEU A 145 -11.11 24.89 1.84
C LEU A 145 -12.38 24.03 1.99
N VAL A 146 -12.20 22.80 2.40
CA VAL A 146 -13.29 21.86 2.74
C VAL A 146 -13.12 21.49 4.20
N ALA A 147 -14.09 21.81 5.03
CA ALA A 147 -14.06 21.56 6.46
C ALA A 147 -15.34 20.85 6.91
N ALA A 148 -15.26 20.09 7.99
CA ALA A 148 -16.43 19.61 8.70
C ALA A 148 -17.17 20.78 9.36
N ASP A 149 -18.47 20.61 9.67
CA ASP A 149 -19.28 21.64 10.36
C ASP A 149 -18.65 22.10 11.67
N ARG A 150 -18.02 21.17 12.37
CA ARG A 150 -17.22 21.43 13.59
C ARG A 150 -15.80 20.97 13.40
N PRO A 151 -14.89 21.82 12.93
CA PRO A 151 -13.51 21.44 12.71
C PRO A 151 -12.81 21.04 14.00
N HIS A 152 -12.10 19.93 13.97
CA HIS A 152 -11.40 19.36 15.12
C HIS A 152 -10.18 18.56 14.68
N TRP A 153 -9.30 18.23 15.61
CA TRP A 153 -8.20 17.29 15.44
C TRP A 153 -8.66 15.87 15.74
N ASP A 154 -8.40 14.94 14.84
CA ASP A 154 -8.69 13.53 14.96
C ASP A 154 -7.37 12.75 15.13
N ALA A 155 -7.22 12.11 16.28
CA ALA A 155 -6.00 11.39 16.65
C ALA A 155 -5.87 10.00 16.00
N LYS A 156 -6.94 9.44 15.43
CA LYS A 156 -6.96 8.07 14.90
C LYS A 156 -6.96 7.99 13.39
N THR A 157 -7.63 8.92 12.72
CA THR A 157 -7.90 8.83 11.27
C THR A 157 -6.62 8.76 10.43
N PHE A 158 -5.54 9.43 10.84
CA PHE A 158 -4.29 9.32 10.09
C PHE A 158 -3.73 7.88 10.17
N GLY A 159 -3.64 7.31 11.37
CA GLY A 159 -3.19 5.92 11.56
C GLY A 159 -4.08 4.93 10.82
N ASP A 160 -5.40 5.03 10.99
CA ASP A 160 -6.35 4.05 10.44
C ASP A 160 -6.50 4.09 8.92
N ARG A 161 -6.32 5.24 8.28
CA ARG A 161 -6.69 5.42 6.87
C ARG A 161 -5.59 5.95 5.96
N CYS A 162 -4.54 6.53 6.51
CA CYS A 162 -3.54 7.24 5.72
C CYS A 162 -2.13 6.65 5.88
N ALA A 163 -1.76 6.27 7.09
CA ALA A 163 -0.39 5.92 7.45
C ALA A 163 0.18 4.79 6.57
N GLY A 164 -0.58 3.74 6.31
CA GLY A 164 -0.11 2.60 5.52
C GLY A 164 0.38 2.92 4.11
N CYS A 165 -0.07 4.07 3.53
CA CYS A 165 0.39 4.54 2.22
C CYS A 165 1.25 5.81 2.29
N HIS A 166 1.33 6.45 3.46
CA HIS A 166 1.96 7.76 3.61
C HIS A 166 2.99 7.83 4.73
N ALA A 167 3.26 6.73 5.40
CA ALA A 167 4.28 6.60 6.42
C ALA A 167 4.98 5.24 6.27
N THR A 168 6.09 5.06 6.96
CA THR A 168 6.92 3.86 6.91
C THR A 168 6.86 3.14 8.25
N ALA A 169 6.81 1.80 8.20
CA ALA A 169 6.80 0.93 9.36
C ALA A 169 5.67 1.29 10.34
N VAL A 170 4.42 0.99 9.92
CA VAL A 170 3.21 1.38 10.63
C VAL A 170 2.79 0.31 11.63
N ASP A 171 2.63 0.72 12.90
CA ASP A 171 1.98 -0.07 13.93
C ASP A 171 0.47 0.24 13.95
N VAL A 172 -0.33 -0.69 13.44
CA VAL A 172 -1.78 -0.47 13.33
C VAL A 172 -2.51 -0.54 14.66
N ARG A 173 -1.94 -1.15 15.72
CA ARG A 173 -2.55 -1.19 17.05
C ARG A 173 -2.32 0.11 17.80
N GLU A 174 -1.11 0.62 17.69
CA GLU A 174 -0.72 1.86 18.36
C GLU A 174 -1.05 3.11 17.54
N HIS A 175 -1.51 2.96 16.28
CA HIS A 175 -1.68 4.05 15.31
C HIS A 175 -0.41 4.88 15.11
N ALA A 176 0.76 4.23 15.20
CA ALA A 176 2.08 4.84 15.16
C ALA A 176 2.86 4.41 13.93
N PHE A 177 3.93 5.12 13.62
CA PHE A 177 4.83 4.80 12.51
C PHE A 177 6.28 5.20 12.86
N ALA A 178 7.26 4.54 12.24
CA ALA A 178 8.67 4.81 12.48
C ALA A 178 9.15 6.08 11.75
N ALA A 179 8.72 6.28 10.50
CA ALA A 179 9.12 7.45 9.70
C ALA A 179 7.94 8.05 8.92
N ARG A 180 7.95 9.39 8.80
CA ARG A 180 7.02 10.13 7.92
C ARG A 180 7.40 9.90 6.46
N SER A 181 6.40 9.87 5.58
CA SER A 181 6.58 9.57 4.16
C SER A 181 7.04 8.14 3.90
N LEU A 182 7.30 7.83 2.64
CA LEU A 182 7.80 6.52 2.26
C LEU A 182 9.32 6.56 2.22
N ASP A 183 9.90 5.63 2.93
CA ASP A 183 11.33 5.46 3.08
C ASP A 183 11.83 4.30 2.19
N CYS A 184 13.14 4.13 2.07
CA CYS A 184 13.79 3.05 1.32
C CYS A 184 13.27 1.67 1.75
N TYR A 185 13.06 1.49 3.04
CA TYR A 185 12.54 0.27 3.65
C TYR A 185 11.21 -0.22 3.04
N VAL A 186 10.30 0.67 2.68
CA VAL A 186 8.99 0.30 2.11
C VAL A 186 9.12 -0.51 0.82
N CYS A 187 10.13 -0.20 0.01
CA CYS A 187 10.37 -0.83 -1.29
C CYS A 187 11.46 -1.89 -1.26
N HIS A 188 12.49 -1.70 -0.44
CA HIS A 188 13.66 -2.57 -0.42
C HIS A 188 13.66 -3.53 0.77
N GLY A 189 12.83 -3.30 1.79
CA GLY A 189 12.77 -4.12 3.00
C GLY A 189 14.04 -4.02 3.83
N ASP A 190 14.27 -5.07 4.61
CA ASP A 190 15.53 -5.28 5.31
C ASP A 190 16.67 -5.53 4.30
N THR A 191 17.73 -4.79 4.42
CA THR A 191 18.86 -4.84 3.51
C THR A 191 20.14 -5.17 4.27
N SER A 192 20.64 -6.39 4.10
CA SER A 192 21.91 -6.80 4.68
C SER A 192 23.06 -5.90 4.22
N PRO A 193 24.01 -5.54 5.09
CA PRO A 193 25.25 -4.84 4.69
C PRO A 193 26.04 -5.54 3.58
N GLU A 194 25.88 -6.85 3.44
CA GLU A 194 26.49 -7.65 2.37
C GLU A 194 26.04 -7.24 0.96
N HIS A 195 24.96 -6.46 0.82
CA HIS A 195 24.47 -5.98 -0.47
C HIS A 195 25.51 -5.11 -1.21
N SER A 196 26.45 -4.50 -0.50
CA SER A 196 27.55 -3.75 -1.11
C SER A 196 28.41 -4.63 -2.02
N LYS A 197 28.54 -5.92 -1.70
CA LYS A 197 29.25 -6.92 -2.53
C LYS A 197 28.32 -7.63 -3.51
N ASN A 198 27.05 -7.80 -3.15
CA ASN A 198 26.07 -8.50 -3.96
C ASN A 198 24.69 -7.78 -3.95
N THR A 199 24.46 -6.93 -4.92
CA THR A 199 23.21 -6.15 -5.04
C THR A 199 21.97 -7.02 -5.28
N ALA A 200 22.10 -8.31 -5.61
CA ALA A 200 20.95 -9.21 -5.69
C ALA A 200 20.32 -9.54 -4.32
N LEU A 201 20.97 -9.17 -3.23
CA LEU A 201 20.39 -9.26 -1.88
C LEU A 201 19.33 -8.19 -1.60
N VAL A 202 19.28 -7.13 -2.40
CA VAL A 202 18.30 -6.05 -2.28
C VAL A 202 17.10 -6.31 -3.17
N HIS A 203 15.90 -6.28 -2.61
CA HIS A 203 14.67 -6.34 -3.39
C HIS A 203 14.58 -5.19 -4.39
N LEU A 204 14.05 -5.46 -5.56
CA LEU A 204 13.89 -4.52 -6.69
C LEU A 204 15.21 -3.96 -7.24
N SER A 205 16.36 -4.51 -6.88
CA SER A 205 17.62 -4.12 -7.50
C SER A 205 17.70 -4.61 -8.95
N ARG A 206 18.54 -3.94 -9.76
CA ARG A 206 18.72 -4.30 -11.19
C ARG A 206 19.24 -5.72 -11.41
N LYS A 207 20.02 -6.25 -10.47
CA LYS A 207 20.59 -7.61 -10.55
C LYS A 207 19.63 -8.68 -10.03
N ARG A 208 18.71 -8.31 -9.17
CA ARG A 208 17.69 -9.23 -8.64
C ARG A 208 16.51 -9.28 -9.58
N LYS A 209 16.18 -10.47 -10.06
CA LYS A 209 14.98 -10.71 -10.86
C LYS A 209 13.83 -11.13 -9.94
N ASP A 210 13.24 -10.17 -9.26
CA ASP A 210 12.05 -10.45 -8.47
C ASP A 210 10.88 -10.84 -9.38
N PRO A 211 10.07 -11.84 -9.02
CA PRO A 211 8.87 -12.21 -9.76
C PRO A 211 7.92 -11.02 -9.93
N ALA A 212 7.21 -10.94 -11.05
CA ALA A 212 6.29 -9.83 -11.34
C ALA A 212 5.28 -9.60 -10.22
N ARG A 213 4.79 -10.66 -9.59
CA ARG A 213 3.87 -10.58 -8.45
C ARG A 213 4.49 -9.90 -7.22
N VAL A 214 5.77 -10.11 -6.95
CA VAL A 214 6.50 -9.47 -5.85
C VAL A 214 6.69 -7.98 -6.15
N VAL A 215 7.16 -7.65 -7.35
CA VAL A 215 7.29 -6.24 -7.80
C VAL A 215 5.96 -5.52 -7.73
N THR A 216 4.90 -6.14 -8.24
CA THR A 216 3.54 -5.58 -8.23
C THR A 216 3.01 -5.39 -6.81
N SER A 217 3.33 -6.32 -5.90
CA SER A 217 2.92 -6.22 -4.49
C SER A 217 3.44 -4.96 -3.81
N VAL A 218 4.70 -4.61 -4.04
CA VAL A 218 5.31 -3.39 -3.48
C VAL A 218 4.59 -2.12 -3.95
N CYS A 219 4.17 -2.06 -5.20
CA CYS A 219 3.46 -0.89 -5.74
C CYS A 219 1.98 -0.89 -5.31
N ALA A 220 1.34 -2.06 -5.38
CA ALA A 220 -0.08 -2.23 -5.15
C ALA A 220 -0.50 -1.90 -3.72
N GLN A 221 0.37 -2.09 -2.71
CA GLN A 221 0.05 -1.79 -1.31
C GLN A 221 -0.48 -0.36 -1.09
N CYS A 222 -0.05 0.60 -1.92
CA CYS A 222 -0.46 2.00 -1.83
C CYS A 222 -1.28 2.46 -3.05
N HIS A 223 -1.05 1.89 -4.22
CA HIS A 223 -1.67 2.35 -5.46
C HIS A 223 -2.99 1.65 -5.78
N VAL A 224 -3.29 0.50 -5.18
CA VAL A 224 -4.61 -0.16 -5.30
C VAL A 224 -5.55 0.36 -4.21
N ARG A 225 -6.56 1.13 -4.62
CA ARG A 225 -7.49 1.81 -3.70
C ARG A 225 -8.77 1.04 -3.38
N THR A 226 -8.97 -0.10 -4.01
CA THR A 226 -10.16 -0.94 -3.85
C THR A 226 -9.93 -2.14 -2.93
N GLY A 227 -8.74 -2.23 -2.31
CA GLY A 227 -8.35 -3.35 -1.48
C GLY A 227 -8.60 -3.14 0.01
N LYS A 228 -8.64 -4.27 0.73
CA LYS A 228 -8.68 -4.33 2.20
C LYS A 228 -7.86 -5.50 2.70
N ALA A 229 -7.10 -5.29 3.78
CA ALA A 229 -6.43 -6.38 4.49
C ALA A 229 -7.46 -7.31 5.13
N ARG A 230 -7.30 -8.62 4.96
CA ARG A 230 -8.18 -9.64 5.58
C ARG A 230 -7.97 -9.71 7.09
N SER A 231 -6.73 -9.52 7.53
CA SER A 231 -6.35 -9.61 8.94
C SER A 231 -6.88 -8.44 9.78
N THR A 232 -6.96 -7.23 9.21
CA THR A 232 -7.32 -6.02 9.97
C THR A 232 -8.58 -5.30 9.45
N GLY A 233 -8.98 -5.55 8.20
CA GLY A 233 -10.05 -4.81 7.54
C GLY A 233 -9.65 -3.39 7.09
N LEU A 234 -8.39 -2.98 7.30
CA LEU A 234 -7.88 -1.68 6.92
C LEU A 234 -7.72 -1.56 5.41
N PRO A 235 -7.73 -0.33 4.84
CA PRO A 235 -7.58 -0.10 3.41
C PRO A 235 -6.12 -0.22 2.94
N TYR A 236 -5.23 -0.72 3.76
CA TYR A 236 -3.83 -1.00 3.47
C TYR A 236 -3.39 -2.31 4.16
N PRO A 237 -2.32 -2.95 3.66
CA PRO A 237 -1.88 -4.23 4.21
C PRO A 237 -1.31 -4.09 5.62
N ASN A 238 -1.56 -5.11 6.45
CA ASN A 238 -0.94 -5.20 7.77
C ASN A 238 0.46 -5.81 7.65
N ASN A 239 1.46 -5.13 8.18
CA ASN A 239 2.85 -5.62 8.25
C ASN A 239 3.41 -6.15 6.92
N PHE A 240 3.01 -5.57 5.79
CA PHE A 240 3.57 -5.97 4.50
C PHE A 240 5.03 -5.55 4.42
N ILE A 241 5.86 -6.48 3.97
CA ILE A 241 7.29 -6.27 3.76
C ILE A 241 7.66 -6.52 2.29
N ALA A 242 8.61 -5.74 1.78
CA ALA A 242 9.13 -5.93 0.44
C ALA A 242 9.68 -7.36 0.26
N GLY A 243 9.42 -7.94 -0.90
CA GLY A 243 9.79 -9.33 -1.20
C GLY A 243 8.70 -10.36 -0.89
N ASP A 244 7.63 -9.99 -0.20
CA ASP A 244 6.49 -10.88 0.01
C ASP A 244 5.37 -10.65 -1.01
N ASN A 245 4.37 -11.54 -0.99
CA ASN A 245 3.19 -11.46 -1.82
C ASN A 245 2.05 -10.78 -1.04
N LEU A 246 1.78 -9.52 -1.35
CA LEU A 246 0.70 -8.70 -0.78
C LEU A 246 -0.66 -9.41 -0.78
N PHE A 247 -0.97 -10.12 -1.86
CA PHE A 247 -2.30 -10.69 -2.12
C PHE A 247 -2.62 -11.92 -1.26
N ARG A 248 -1.69 -12.36 -0.41
CA ARG A 248 -1.96 -13.39 0.61
C ARG A 248 -2.88 -12.85 1.71
N ASP A 249 -2.74 -11.59 2.08
CA ASP A 249 -3.58 -10.92 3.09
C ASP A 249 -4.48 -9.84 2.49
N PHE A 250 -4.06 -9.18 1.41
CA PHE A 250 -4.77 -8.04 0.84
C PHE A 250 -5.74 -8.47 -0.25
N ARG A 251 -7.04 -8.33 0.06
CA ARG A 251 -8.12 -8.65 -0.90
C ARG A 251 -8.42 -7.42 -1.75
N VAL A 252 -8.37 -7.60 -3.05
CA VAL A 252 -8.68 -6.56 -4.05
C VAL A 252 -9.93 -6.94 -4.82
N ASP A 253 -10.78 -5.96 -5.11
CA ASP A 253 -11.92 -6.13 -6.01
C ASP A 253 -11.47 -5.78 -7.44
N PHE A 254 -11.37 -6.81 -8.28
CA PHE A 254 -11.02 -6.71 -9.70
C PHE A 254 -12.23 -6.74 -10.64
N SER A 255 -13.45 -6.64 -10.10
CA SER A 255 -14.65 -6.67 -10.93
C SER A 255 -14.73 -5.49 -11.91
N ASP A 256 -15.41 -5.69 -13.02
CA ASP A 256 -15.63 -4.62 -13.99
C ASP A 256 -16.40 -3.43 -13.40
N GLY A 257 -17.22 -3.68 -12.37
CA GLY A 257 -17.89 -2.62 -11.61
C GLY A 257 -16.88 -1.74 -10.86
N ALA A 258 -15.93 -2.37 -10.14
CA ALA A 258 -14.87 -1.67 -9.44
C ALA A 258 -13.98 -0.87 -10.42
N LEU A 259 -13.60 -1.48 -11.54
CA LEU A 259 -12.80 -0.82 -12.58
C LEU A 259 -13.52 0.41 -13.16
N ARG A 260 -14.79 0.30 -13.50
CA ARG A 260 -15.56 1.43 -14.06
C ARG A 260 -15.74 2.59 -13.09
N SER A 261 -15.78 2.32 -11.80
CA SER A 261 -15.93 3.35 -10.76
C SER A 261 -14.69 4.23 -10.56
N LEU A 262 -13.52 3.78 -11.04
CA LEU A 262 -12.25 4.46 -10.85
C LEU A 262 -12.01 5.52 -11.94
N ASN A 263 -11.29 6.58 -11.55
CA ASN A 263 -10.73 7.50 -12.54
C ASN A 263 -9.70 6.78 -13.44
N PRO A 264 -9.35 7.32 -14.61
CA PRO A 264 -8.47 6.63 -15.57
C PRO A 264 -7.13 6.19 -15.00
N ALA A 265 -6.50 7.01 -14.14
CA ALA A 265 -5.19 6.69 -13.57
C ALA A 265 -5.26 5.53 -12.57
N ASP A 266 -6.24 5.54 -11.67
CA ASP A 266 -6.42 4.47 -10.69
C ASP A 266 -6.90 3.18 -11.37
N ARG A 267 -7.72 3.30 -12.42
CA ARG A 267 -8.13 2.17 -13.28
C ARG A 267 -6.94 1.51 -13.95
N HIS A 268 -6.06 2.31 -14.57
CA HIS A 268 -4.83 1.81 -15.18
C HIS A 268 -3.99 0.97 -14.21
N VAL A 269 -3.82 1.44 -12.96
CA VAL A 269 -3.12 0.66 -11.94
C VAL A 269 -3.83 -0.65 -11.67
N LEU A 270 -5.15 -0.61 -11.43
CA LEU A 270 -5.92 -1.80 -11.08
C LEU A 270 -5.93 -2.85 -12.21
N GLU A 271 -6.00 -2.42 -13.47
CA GLU A 271 -5.92 -3.30 -14.65
C GLU A 271 -4.57 -4.01 -14.73
N ASN A 272 -3.46 -3.29 -14.53
CA ASN A 272 -2.12 -3.90 -14.53
C ASN A 272 -1.94 -4.88 -13.37
N VAL A 273 -2.42 -4.54 -12.18
CA VAL A 273 -2.37 -5.44 -11.03
C VAL A 273 -3.20 -6.69 -11.28
N ARG A 274 -4.42 -6.56 -11.83
CA ARG A 274 -5.27 -7.68 -12.23
C ARG A 274 -4.58 -8.61 -13.23
N ASP A 275 -3.92 -8.05 -14.22
CA ASP A 275 -3.20 -8.82 -15.24
C ASP A 275 -2.10 -9.71 -14.64
N VAL A 276 -1.35 -9.19 -13.66
CA VAL A 276 -0.33 -9.97 -12.96
C VAL A 276 -0.95 -10.98 -11.99
N VAL A 277 -1.98 -10.58 -11.25
CA VAL A 277 -2.51 -11.39 -10.13
C VAL A 277 -3.46 -12.49 -10.62
N GLU A 278 -4.39 -12.16 -11.51
CA GLU A 278 -5.42 -13.10 -11.98
C GLU A 278 -5.02 -13.79 -13.29
N ARG A 279 -4.32 -13.09 -14.18
CA ARG A 279 -4.00 -13.60 -15.51
C ARG A 279 -2.59 -14.15 -15.64
N GLY A 280 -1.79 -14.04 -14.57
CA GLY A 280 -0.43 -14.57 -14.51
C GLY A 280 0.54 -13.93 -15.52
N LYS A 281 0.28 -12.67 -15.95
CA LYS A 281 1.18 -11.97 -16.85
C LYS A 281 2.42 -11.51 -16.07
N ASP A 282 3.59 -11.88 -16.51
CA ASP A 282 4.88 -11.59 -15.86
C ASP A 282 5.86 -10.80 -16.73
N ASP A 283 5.51 -10.53 -17.98
CA ASP A 283 6.36 -9.86 -18.97
C ASP A 283 6.61 -8.37 -18.64
N VAL A 284 5.63 -7.70 -18.01
CA VAL A 284 5.67 -6.26 -17.75
C VAL A 284 5.27 -5.97 -16.30
N THR A 285 6.14 -5.28 -15.58
CA THR A 285 5.90 -4.80 -14.22
C THR A 285 5.78 -3.28 -14.20
N CYS A 286 5.40 -2.72 -13.04
CA CYS A 286 5.39 -1.27 -12.85
C CYS A 286 6.75 -0.64 -13.16
N LEU A 287 7.85 -1.33 -12.82
CA LEU A 287 9.22 -0.84 -13.05
C LEU A 287 9.64 -0.88 -14.52
N SER A 288 8.91 -1.58 -15.38
CA SER A 288 9.17 -1.55 -16.84
C SER A 288 8.90 -0.15 -17.44
N CYS A 289 7.99 0.61 -16.82
CA CYS A 289 7.62 1.95 -17.29
C CYS A 289 8.01 3.05 -16.30
N HIS A 290 8.21 2.69 -15.01
CA HIS A 290 8.41 3.65 -13.94
C HIS A 290 9.81 3.57 -13.31
N ASP A 291 10.53 4.72 -13.29
CA ASP A 291 11.75 4.95 -12.51
C ASP A 291 11.36 5.66 -11.21
N VAL A 292 11.22 4.90 -10.13
CA VAL A 292 10.66 5.38 -8.87
C VAL A 292 11.62 6.25 -8.07
N HIS A 293 12.92 6.22 -8.35
CA HIS A 293 13.89 7.09 -7.68
C HIS A 293 13.88 8.51 -8.26
N LYS A 294 13.39 8.71 -9.47
CA LYS A 294 13.28 10.03 -10.08
C LYS A 294 12.00 10.74 -9.71
N GLN A 295 12.01 12.06 -9.80
CA GLN A 295 10.80 12.85 -9.62
C GLN A 295 9.70 12.39 -10.58
N SER A 296 8.49 12.22 -10.07
CA SER A 296 7.33 11.78 -10.86
C SER A 296 7.09 12.63 -12.12
N ALA A 297 7.36 13.93 -12.06
CA ALA A 297 7.24 14.82 -13.21
C ALA A 297 8.31 14.57 -14.30
N ALA A 298 9.56 14.27 -13.92
CA ALA A 298 10.64 13.97 -14.85
C ALA A 298 10.48 12.59 -15.49
N LYS A 299 9.94 11.64 -14.78
CA LYS A 299 9.65 10.28 -15.18
C LYS A 299 8.70 10.17 -16.37
N HIS A 300 7.64 10.98 -16.39
CA HIS A 300 6.70 11.03 -17.51
C HIS A 300 7.12 11.99 -18.61
N ARG A 301 8.07 12.89 -18.36
CA ARG A 301 8.53 13.89 -19.33
C ARG A 301 9.71 13.42 -20.18
N ARG A 302 10.52 12.46 -19.71
CA ARG A 302 11.67 11.94 -20.46
C ARG A 302 11.31 10.98 -21.58
N LEU A 303 10.13 10.35 -21.45
CA LEU A 303 9.61 9.52 -22.50
C LEU A 303 8.42 10.30 -23.06
N ALA A 304 8.56 10.89 -24.26
CA ALA A 304 7.40 11.28 -25.03
C ALA A 304 6.42 10.09 -24.99
N ARG A 305 5.12 10.36 -24.91
CA ARG A 305 4.09 9.30 -24.74
C ARG A 305 4.25 8.13 -25.72
N GLY A 306 4.79 8.40 -26.91
CA GLY A 306 5.11 7.39 -27.91
C GLY A 306 6.32 6.52 -27.56
N ASP A 307 7.32 7.07 -26.86
CA ASP A 307 8.59 6.37 -26.64
C ASP A 307 8.49 5.30 -25.54
N ILE A 308 7.62 5.47 -24.55
CA ILE A 308 7.31 4.41 -23.58
C ILE A 308 6.71 3.19 -24.29
N CYS A 309 5.77 3.44 -25.18
CA CYS A 309 5.13 2.36 -25.94
C CYS A 309 6.13 1.73 -26.91
N LEU A 310 6.97 2.55 -27.56
CA LEU A 310 7.93 2.12 -28.56
C LEU A 310 9.16 1.40 -27.99
N SER A 311 9.47 1.55 -26.71
CA SER A 311 10.53 0.75 -26.06
C SER A 311 10.18 -0.75 -26.00
N CYS A 312 8.89 -1.06 -25.93
CA CYS A 312 8.36 -2.44 -25.95
C CYS A 312 7.63 -2.76 -27.28
N HIS A 313 7.03 -1.74 -27.89
CA HIS A 313 6.33 -1.82 -29.17
C HIS A 313 7.15 -1.09 -30.23
N ASN A 314 8.04 -1.80 -30.89
CA ASN A 314 8.78 -1.22 -32.01
C ASN A 314 7.78 -0.67 -33.04
N ALA A 315 7.97 0.56 -33.51
CA ALA A 315 7.11 1.21 -34.51
C ALA A 315 6.92 0.37 -35.77
N THR A 316 7.92 -0.48 -36.08
CA THR A 316 7.94 -1.44 -37.20
C THR A 316 7.47 -2.84 -36.77
N GLY A 317 7.13 -3.04 -35.49
CA GLY A 317 6.73 -4.33 -34.94
C GLY A 317 5.48 -4.89 -35.59
N SER A 318 5.50 -6.19 -35.84
CA SER A 318 4.41 -6.92 -36.48
C SER A 318 3.10 -6.78 -35.69
N PHE A 319 1.97 -6.88 -36.38
CA PHE A 319 0.63 -6.87 -35.80
C PHE A 319 0.44 -7.88 -34.63
N LYS A 320 1.21 -8.98 -34.60
CA LYS A 320 1.20 -9.96 -33.51
C LYS A 320 1.73 -9.36 -32.19
N VAL A 321 2.76 -8.53 -32.25
CA VAL A 321 3.29 -7.82 -31.07
C VAL A 321 2.27 -6.81 -30.57
N ARG A 322 1.64 -6.05 -31.46
CA ARG A 322 0.55 -5.13 -31.10
C ARG A 322 -0.61 -5.84 -30.39
N LYS A 323 -1.02 -7.02 -30.87
CA LYS A 323 -2.14 -7.76 -30.29
C LYS A 323 -1.83 -8.33 -28.90
N ARG A 324 -0.58 -8.74 -28.65
CA ARG A 324 -0.11 -9.24 -27.35
C ARG A 324 -0.14 -8.15 -26.27
N TYR A 325 0.10 -6.89 -26.65
CA TYR A 325 0.17 -5.74 -25.74
C TYR A 325 -1.04 -4.79 -25.85
N GLN A 326 -2.06 -5.13 -26.61
CA GLN A 326 -3.25 -4.29 -26.79
C GLN A 326 -4.01 -3.97 -25.50
N VAL A 327 -3.78 -4.75 -24.44
CA VAL A 327 -4.41 -4.51 -23.11
C VAL A 327 -3.91 -3.21 -22.48
N HIS A 328 -2.70 -2.74 -22.86
CA HIS A 328 -2.15 -1.48 -22.35
C HIS A 328 -2.50 -0.27 -23.24
N SER A 329 -2.96 -0.49 -24.48
CA SER A 329 -3.11 0.59 -25.46
C SER A 329 -4.28 1.53 -25.19
N ALA A 330 -5.34 1.05 -24.53
CA ALA A 330 -6.50 1.88 -24.20
C ALA A 330 -6.22 2.93 -23.11
N THR A 331 -5.19 2.73 -22.29
CA THR A 331 -4.84 3.60 -21.17
C THR A 331 -3.58 4.44 -21.39
N CYS A 332 -2.78 4.14 -22.42
CA CYS A 332 -1.61 4.94 -22.81
C CYS A 332 -1.97 6.20 -23.62
N GLY A 333 -3.19 6.43 -23.95
CA GLY A 333 -3.70 7.55 -24.75
C GLY A 333 -3.94 8.87 -23.98
N TYR A 334 -3.52 8.98 -22.69
CA TYR A 334 -3.78 10.16 -21.86
C TYR A 334 -2.52 10.82 -21.31
#